data_2d613d82ec689f7f9b31772371b1cf6a
#
_entry.id   2d613d82ec689f7f9b31772371b1cf6a
#
_cell.length_a   1.000
_cell.length_b   1.000
_cell.length_c   1.000
_cell.angle_alpha   90.00
_cell.angle_beta   90.00
_cell.angle_gamma   90.00
#
_symmetry.space_group_name_H-M   'P 1'
#
loop_
_entity.id
_entity.type
_entity.pdbx_description
1 polymer ?
#
loop_
_entity_poly.entity_id
_entity_poly.type
_entity_poly.pdbx_seq_one_letter_code
_entity_poly.pdbx_strand_id
1 'polypeptide(L)'
;MPLLAKRADLRHDRSYLLVASFLMAVGWLLLGPEPVAAWGPATHVALGEALLGSLYLVPPAVRAILERFPLHFLYGSVAADISFAKKYVPDGRHCHNWEIGGEILASAESDRLTAVGFGYLSHLASDTIAHNVFVPRQLLLTSTTQALGHTYWEHRMDMHVGEEFLSLARHVVMDHAHGEADELFDEVLSRTVFSFRTNRRIFRGMIRFQGHERWQRVFSQVLANSRFDLPNTLVDRYFSLTFEHMVGYLRDRADSPAAALDPIGEVNLGLAKKVRRLAMSDQAADHPEVLEEMADAFFPIPSDPLIYWPQLTDPQFTGGVTSGIPARKTVPAPTIS
;
A
#
# COMPACT_ATOMS: atom_id res chain seq x y z
N MET A 1 21.08 -28.86 43.48
CA MET A 1 20.56 -27.50 43.38
C MET A 1 21.14 -26.61 42.28
N PRO A 2 21.78 -27.08 41.18
CA PRO A 2 22.24 -26.15 40.12
C PRO A 2 21.28 -25.97 38.93
N LEU A 3 20.21 -26.74 38.81
CA LEU A 3 19.30 -26.70 37.63
C LEU A 3 18.20 -25.59 37.73
N LEU A 4 17.90 -25.11 38.92
CA LEU A 4 16.90 -24.05 39.12
C LEU A 4 17.48 -22.64 38.89
N ALA A 5 18.76 -22.42 39.17
CA ALA A 5 19.42 -21.14 38.89
C ALA A 5 19.54 -20.84 37.37
N LYS A 6 19.79 -21.88 36.55
CA LYS A 6 19.92 -21.74 35.11
C LYS A 6 18.57 -21.44 34.39
N ARG A 7 17.42 -21.82 35.00
CA ARG A 7 16.07 -21.50 34.45
C ARG A 7 15.62 -20.08 34.82
N ALA A 8 16.10 -19.52 35.91
CA ALA A 8 15.79 -18.14 36.29
C ALA A 8 16.54 -17.15 35.39
N ASP A 9 17.79 -17.45 35.04
CA ASP A 9 18.62 -16.62 34.14
C ASP A 9 18.05 -16.57 32.73
N LEU A 10 17.58 -17.71 32.18
CA LEU A 10 16.95 -17.78 30.86
C LEU A 10 15.58 -17.07 30.77
N ARG A 11 14.87 -16.92 31.89
CA ARG A 11 13.61 -16.14 31.94
C ARG A 11 13.88 -14.64 31.99
N HIS A 12 14.92 -14.21 32.69
CA HIS A 12 15.33 -12.81 32.74
C HIS A 12 15.81 -12.34 31.36
N ASP A 13 16.62 -13.13 30.67
CA ASP A 13 17.16 -12.85 29.36
C ASP A 13 16.04 -12.71 28.31
N ARG A 14 15.01 -13.59 28.35
CA ARG A 14 13.84 -13.50 27.47
C ARG A 14 12.97 -12.26 27.72
N SER A 15 12.86 -11.82 28.99
CA SER A 15 12.10 -10.62 29.33
C SER A 15 12.79 -9.36 28.83
N TYR A 16 14.11 -9.26 28.94
CA TYR A 16 14.87 -8.14 28.36
C TYR A 16 14.81 -8.12 26.84
N LEU A 17 14.87 -9.28 26.17
CA LEU A 17 14.71 -9.37 24.73
C LEU A 17 13.31 -8.94 24.27
N LEU A 18 12.26 -9.31 24.99
CA LEU A 18 10.88 -8.89 24.71
C LEU A 18 10.70 -7.38 24.92
N VAL A 19 11.23 -6.83 26.01
CA VAL A 19 11.19 -5.39 26.28
C VAL A 19 12.03 -4.63 25.25
N ALA A 20 13.22 -5.08 24.94
CA ALA A 20 14.08 -4.47 23.92
C ALA A 20 13.44 -4.54 22.54
N SER A 21 12.82 -5.68 22.16
CA SER A 21 12.07 -5.83 20.92
C SER A 21 10.84 -4.92 20.87
N PHE A 22 10.13 -4.80 21.98
CA PHE A 22 9.00 -3.88 22.11
C PHE A 22 9.46 -2.41 22.01
N LEU A 23 10.52 -2.03 22.72
CA LEU A 23 11.09 -0.68 22.64
C LEU A 23 11.68 -0.37 21.27
N MET A 24 12.31 -1.35 20.60
CA MET A 24 12.74 -1.21 19.20
C MET A 24 11.54 -1.06 18.26
N ALA A 25 10.48 -1.85 18.44
CA ALA A 25 9.26 -1.74 17.63
C ALA A 25 8.57 -0.38 17.86
N VAL A 26 8.47 0.08 19.10
CA VAL A 26 7.93 1.40 19.45
C VAL A 26 8.86 2.51 18.96
N GLY A 27 10.17 2.38 19.12
CA GLY A 27 11.15 3.31 18.56
C GLY A 27 11.11 3.38 17.04
N TRP A 28 10.93 2.25 16.40
CA TRP A 28 10.76 2.18 14.95
C TRP A 28 9.41 2.78 14.50
N LEU A 29 8.34 2.59 15.29
CA LEU A 29 7.02 3.20 15.04
C LEU A 29 7.03 4.73 15.25
N LEU A 30 7.84 5.23 16.19
CA LEU A 30 7.89 6.67 16.55
C LEU A 30 8.99 7.44 15.81
N LEU A 31 10.11 6.79 15.49
CA LEU A 31 11.31 7.39 14.89
C LEU A 31 11.57 6.84 13.47
N GLY A 32 10.79 5.85 13.05
CA GLY A 32 10.86 5.30 11.71
C GLY A 32 10.69 6.38 10.65
N PRO A 33 11.22 6.15 9.45
CA PRO A 33 11.01 7.07 8.34
C PRO A 33 9.51 7.31 8.18
N GLU A 34 9.15 8.55 7.85
CA GLU A 34 7.77 8.90 7.52
C GLU A 34 7.21 7.85 6.54
N PRO A 35 6.19 7.09 6.89
CA PRO A 35 5.58 6.15 5.94
C PRO A 35 4.93 7.00 4.84
N VAL A 36 5.51 6.96 3.66
CA VAL A 36 4.95 7.55 2.44
C VAL A 36 4.23 6.46 1.64
N ALA A 37 3.85 5.37 2.25
CA ALA A 37 2.96 4.40 1.66
C ALA A 37 1.52 4.80 2.01
N ALA A 38 0.59 4.76 1.07
CA ALA A 38 -0.81 5.12 1.27
C ALA A 38 -1.73 3.92 1.12
N TRP A 39 -1.37 3.00 0.28
CA TRP A 39 -1.92 1.66 0.25
C TRP A 39 -0.87 0.67 0.73
N GLY A 40 -1.26 -0.32 1.51
CA GLY A 40 -0.34 -1.39 1.88
C GLY A 40 -0.06 -2.34 0.70
N PRO A 41 0.95 -3.23 0.85
CA PRO A 41 1.34 -4.14 -0.23
C PRO A 41 0.24 -5.08 -0.71
N ALA A 42 -0.67 -5.50 0.19
CA ALA A 42 -1.79 -6.35 -0.19
C ALA A 42 -2.80 -5.59 -1.05
N THR A 43 -3.05 -4.32 -0.74
CA THR A 43 -3.95 -3.46 -1.52
C THR A 43 -3.38 -3.21 -2.92
N HIS A 44 -2.09 -2.87 -3.05
CA HIS A 44 -1.46 -2.70 -4.37
C HIS A 44 -1.51 -3.98 -5.22
N VAL A 45 -1.30 -5.14 -4.61
CA VAL A 45 -1.40 -6.42 -5.31
C VAL A 45 -2.84 -6.75 -5.68
N ALA A 46 -3.82 -6.47 -4.81
CA ALA A 46 -5.24 -6.67 -5.12
C ALA A 46 -5.69 -5.83 -6.32
N LEU A 47 -5.32 -4.54 -6.34
CA LEU A 47 -5.58 -3.63 -7.45
C LEU A 47 -4.85 -4.07 -8.72
N GLY A 48 -3.63 -4.55 -8.60
CA GLY A 48 -2.86 -5.12 -9.71
C GLY A 48 -3.51 -6.37 -10.30
N GLU A 49 -3.99 -7.29 -9.46
CA GLU A 49 -4.74 -8.49 -9.91
C GLU A 49 -6.04 -8.10 -10.59
N ALA A 50 -6.77 -7.12 -10.06
CA ALA A 50 -7.97 -6.61 -10.69
C ALA A 50 -7.68 -6.05 -12.10
N LEU A 51 -6.55 -5.35 -12.27
CA LEU A 51 -6.12 -4.84 -13.57
C LEU A 51 -5.73 -5.99 -14.52
N LEU A 52 -5.01 -7.00 -14.04
CA LEU A 52 -4.68 -8.21 -14.81
C LEU A 52 -5.94 -8.97 -15.24
N GLY A 53 -6.99 -8.97 -14.43
CA GLY A 53 -8.32 -9.51 -14.79
C GLY A 53 -9.08 -8.66 -15.82
N SER A 54 -8.63 -7.43 -16.10
CA SER A 54 -9.34 -6.44 -16.90
C SER A 54 -8.48 -5.85 -18.02
N LEU A 55 -7.56 -6.62 -18.56
CA LEU A 55 -6.58 -6.16 -19.57
C LEU A 55 -7.20 -5.65 -20.88
N TYR A 56 -8.49 -5.87 -21.11
CA TYR A 56 -9.23 -5.29 -22.23
C TYR A 56 -9.39 -3.76 -22.12
N LEU A 57 -9.15 -3.18 -20.92
CA LEU A 57 -9.23 -1.74 -20.66
C LEU A 57 -7.94 -0.98 -21.01
N VAL A 58 -6.83 -1.68 -21.23
CA VAL A 58 -5.53 -1.07 -21.54
C VAL A 58 -5.15 -1.30 -23.01
N PRO A 59 -4.21 -0.50 -23.56
CA PRO A 59 -3.78 -0.65 -24.97
C PRO A 59 -3.24 -2.05 -25.27
N PRO A 60 -3.44 -2.57 -26.51
CA PRO A 60 -3.01 -3.92 -26.88
C PRO A 60 -1.53 -4.21 -26.62
N ALA A 61 -0.65 -3.22 -26.79
CA ALA A 61 0.79 -3.39 -26.51
C ALA A 61 1.08 -3.60 -25.01
N VAL A 62 0.41 -2.84 -24.14
CA VAL A 62 0.49 -3.00 -22.68
C VAL A 62 -0.07 -4.37 -22.28
N ARG A 63 -1.26 -4.70 -22.78
CA ARG A 63 -1.93 -5.98 -22.53
C ARG A 63 -1.02 -7.16 -22.88
N ALA A 64 -0.42 -7.19 -24.05
CA ALA A 64 0.44 -8.30 -24.49
C ALA A 64 1.62 -8.55 -23.55
N ILE A 65 2.19 -7.50 -22.95
CA ILE A 65 3.27 -7.58 -21.99
C ILE A 65 2.76 -8.10 -20.64
N LEU A 66 1.65 -7.57 -20.15
CA LEU A 66 1.10 -7.94 -18.83
C LEU A 66 0.57 -9.37 -18.82
N GLU A 67 -0.04 -9.86 -19.91
CA GLU A 67 -0.46 -11.26 -20.08
C GLU A 67 0.73 -12.23 -19.97
N ARG A 68 1.92 -11.85 -20.45
CA ARG A 68 3.11 -12.70 -20.43
C ARG A 68 3.88 -12.63 -19.14
N PHE A 69 3.84 -11.50 -18.42
CA PHE A 69 4.68 -11.25 -17.25
C PHE A 69 3.89 -10.69 -16.05
N PRO A 70 2.79 -11.35 -15.62
CA PRO A 70 1.92 -10.83 -14.57
C PRO A 70 2.63 -10.65 -13.23
N LEU A 71 3.49 -11.58 -12.80
CA LEU A 71 4.22 -11.47 -11.54
C LEU A 71 5.25 -10.35 -11.53
N HIS A 72 5.83 -10.01 -12.68
CA HIS A 72 6.72 -8.85 -12.82
C HIS A 72 5.95 -7.54 -12.68
N PHE A 73 4.77 -7.46 -13.27
CA PHE A 73 3.85 -6.34 -13.08
C PHE A 73 3.46 -6.17 -11.61
N LEU A 74 3.05 -7.25 -10.93
CA LEU A 74 2.71 -7.19 -9.49
C LEU A 74 3.91 -6.83 -8.62
N TYR A 75 5.12 -7.26 -8.98
CA TYR A 75 6.32 -6.80 -8.27
C TYR A 75 6.56 -5.30 -8.46
N GLY A 76 6.42 -4.81 -9.67
CA GLY A 76 6.48 -3.37 -9.97
C GLY A 76 5.47 -2.58 -9.15
N SER A 77 4.24 -3.11 -8.99
CA SER A 77 3.17 -2.44 -8.25
C SER A 77 3.41 -2.29 -6.74
N VAL A 78 4.43 -2.93 -6.17
CA VAL A 78 4.86 -2.75 -4.78
C VAL A 78 6.27 -2.17 -4.64
N ALA A 79 6.97 -1.99 -5.76
CA ALA A 79 8.40 -1.70 -5.73
C ALA A 79 8.75 -0.28 -5.24
N ALA A 80 7.88 0.71 -5.44
CA ALA A 80 8.13 2.07 -4.96
C ALA A 80 8.20 2.14 -3.42
N ASP A 81 7.55 1.20 -2.72
CA ASP A 81 7.56 1.12 -1.27
C ASP A 81 8.75 0.36 -0.68
N ILE A 82 9.57 -0.24 -1.52
CA ILE A 82 10.82 -0.87 -1.09
C ILE A 82 11.79 0.17 -0.52
N SER A 83 11.74 1.43 -0.99
CA SER A 83 12.63 2.49 -0.53
C SER A 83 12.19 3.09 0.81
N PHE A 84 13.05 2.99 1.83
CA PHE A 84 12.85 3.62 3.14
C PHE A 84 13.68 4.91 3.27
N ALA A 85 13.31 5.75 4.24
CA ALA A 85 13.97 7.05 4.49
C ALA A 85 13.94 7.98 3.25
N LYS A 86 12.80 8.00 2.56
CA LYS A 86 12.56 8.71 1.29
C LYS A 86 12.81 10.22 1.39
N LYS A 87 12.64 10.82 2.56
CA LYS A 87 12.87 12.25 2.83
C LYS A 87 14.34 12.70 2.71
N TYR A 88 15.27 11.77 2.62
CA TYR A 88 16.70 12.07 2.50
C TYR A 88 17.23 11.95 1.07
N VAL A 89 16.36 11.74 0.08
CA VAL A 89 16.75 11.77 -1.33
C VAL A 89 16.84 13.21 -1.83
N PRO A 90 17.65 13.50 -2.86
CA PRO A 90 17.68 14.81 -3.49
C PRO A 90 16.31 15.24 -4.01
N ASP A 91 16.09 16.56 -4.09
CA ASP A 91 14.87 17.11 -4.66
C ASP A 91 14.60 16.54 -6.07
N GLY A 92 13.35 16.22 -6.35
CA GLY A 92 12.93 15.62 -7.62
C GLY A 92 13.30 14.13 -7.79
N ARG A 93 14.02 13.52 -6.85
CA ARG A 93 14.44 12.10 -6.95
C ARG A 93 13.66 11.17 -6.01
N HIS A 94 12.50 11.62 -5.52
CA HIS A 94 11.64 10.78 -4.69
C HIS A 94 11.09 9.60 -5.51
N CYS A 95 11.14 8.40 -4.96
CA CYS A 95 10.69 7.18 -5.67
C CYS A 95 9.21 7.22 -6.08
N HIS A 96 8.38 8.08 -5.47
CA HIS A 96 6.98 8.29 -5.88
C HIS A 96 6.81 9.47 -6.87
N ASN A 97 7.85 9.91 -7.56
CA ASN A 97 7.70 10.91 -8.64
C ASN A 97 7.41 10.24 -9.97
N TRP A 98 6.58 10.88 -10.80
CA TRP A 98 6.25 10.43 -12.16
C TRP A 98 7.50 10.31 -13.04
N GLU A 99 8.45 11.23 -12.92
CA GLU A 99 9.71 11.23 -13.65
C GLU A 99 10.52 9.96 -13.36
N ILE A 100 10.56 9.53 -12.11
CA ILE A 100 11.25 8.30 -11.70
C ILE A 100 10.56 7.07 -12.28
N GLY A 101 9.22 7.01 -12.22
CA GLY A 101 8.45 5.93 -12.85
C GLY A 101 8.66 5.88 -14.37
N GLY A 102 8.73 7.05 -15.02
CA GLY A 102 9.06 7.18 -16.44
C GLY A 102 10.49 6.71 -16.76
N GLU A 103 11.48 7.07 -15.93
CA GLU A 103 12.87 6.65 -16.07
C GLU A 103 13.02 5.12 -15.93
N ILE A 104 12.34 4.50 -14.95
CA ILE A 104 12.30 3.04 -14.79
C ILE A 104 11.75 2.36 -16.05
N LEU A 105 10.63 2.86 -16.59
CA LEU A 105 10.06 2.29 -17.80
C LEU A 105 10.96 2.50 -19.02
N ALA A 106 11.58 3.67 -19.16
CA ALA A 106 12.48 3.99 -20.26
C ALA A 106 13.80 3.17 -20.22
N SER A 107 14.26 2.80 -19.04
CA SER A 107 15.47 1.97 -18.83
C SER A 107 15.17 0.46 -18.90
N ALA A 108 13.92 0.06 -19.18
CA ALA A 108 13.54 -1.35 -19.28
C ALA A 108 14.04 -1.96 -20.61
N GLU A 109 15.07 -2.80 -20.56
CA GLU A 109 15.69 -3.43 -21.74
C GLU A 109 15.00 -4.74 -22.18
N SER A 110 13.98 -5.20 -21.45
CA SER A 110 13.24 -6.43 -21.76
C SER A 110 11.75 -6.30 -21.49
N ASP A 111 10.92 -7.15 -22.11
CA ASP A 111 9.48 -7.23 -21.85
C ASP A 111 9.17 -7.47 -20.36
N ARG A 112 10.03 -8.22 -19.64
CA ARG A 112 9.89 -8.46 -18.19
C ARG A 112 10.07 -7.17 -17.41
N LEU A 113 11.13 -6.41 -17.71
CA LEU A 113 11.39 -5.12 -17.07
C LEU A 113 10.35 -4.08 -17.48
N THR A 114 9.84 -4.14 -18.70
CA THR A 114 8.71 -3.30 -19.14
C THR A 114 7.45 -3.59 -18.31
N ALA A 115 7.16 -4.86 -18.01
CA ALA A 115 6.06 -5.21 -17.10
C ALA A 115 6.27 -4.66 -15.69
N VAL A 116 7.50 -4.71 -15.16
CA VAL A 116 7.87 -4.06 -13.88
C VAL A 116 7.63 -2.55 -13.95
N GLY A 117 8.05 -1.88 -15.03
CA GLY A 117 7.83 -0.44 -15.23
C GLY A 117 6.34 -0.08 -15.27
N PHE A 118 5.51 -0.87 -15.95
CA PHE A 118 4.06 -0.69 -15.93
C PHE A 118 3.46 -0.88 -14.53
N GLY A 119 3.94 -1.86 -13.78
CA GLY A 119 3.56 -2.06 -12.38
C GLY A 119 3.91 -0.85 -11.52
N TYR A 120 5.13 -0.34 -11.66
CA TYR A 120 5.59 0.85 -10.94
C TYR A 120 4.73 2.09 -11.24
N LEU A 121 4.42 2.33 -12.50
CA LEU A 121 3.53 3.43 -12.90
C LEU A 121 2.10 3.24 -12.39
N SER A 122 1.61 1.99 -12.34
CA SER A 122 0.31 1.67 -11.73
C SER A 122 0.31 1.93 -10.23
N HIS A 123 1.40 1.64 -9.52
CA HIS A 123 1.57 2.02 -8.13
C HIS A 123 1.45 3.54 -7.95
N LEU A 124 2.21 4.33 -8.72
CA LEU A 124 2.13 5.79 -8.63
C LEU A 124 0.72 6.31 -8.91
N ALA A 125 0.04 5.75 -9.91
CA ALA A 125 -1.34 6.12 -10.23
C ALA A 125 -2.31 5.79 -9.09
N SER A 126 -2.15 4.65 -8.44
CA SER A 126 -2.96 4.28 -7.28
C SER A 126 -2.73 5.21 -6.09
N ASP A 127 -1.50 5.61 -5.86
CA ASP A 127 -1.11 6.49 -4.77
C ASP A 127 -1.63 7.92 -4.94
N THR A 128 -1.96 8.35 -6.16
CA THR A 128 -2.62 9.64 -6.35
C THR A 128 -3.95 9.74 -5.59
N ILE A 129 -4.73 8.67 -5.54
CA ILE A 129 -5.99 8.65 -4.77
C ILE A 129 -5.73 8.48 -3.29
N ALA A 130 -4.82 7.61 -2.95
CA ALA A 130 -4.47 7.35 -1.56
C ALA A 130 -3.99 8.62 -0.85
N HIS A 131 -3.05 9.34 -1.43
CA HIS A 131 -2.42 10.51 -0.82
C HIS A 131 -3.15 11.83 -1.05
N ASN A 132 -3.98 11.93 -2.08
CA ASN A 132 -4.72 13.17 -2.34
C ASN A 132 -6.16 13.16 -1.85
N VAL A 133 -6.75 11.98 -1.64
CA VAL A 133 -8.16 11.86 -1.22
C VAL A 133 -8.29 11.05 0.06
N PHE A 134 -7.91 9.76 0.06
CA PHE A 134 -8.17 8.84 1.17
C PHE A 134 -7.50 9.28 2.46
N VAL A 135 -6.16 9.31 2.50
CA VAL A 135 -5.40 9.64 3.73
C VAL A 135 -5.71 11.05 4.24
N PRO A 136 -5.77 12.10 3.40
CA PRO A 136 -6.18 13.44 3.84
C PRO A 136 -7.53 13.45 4.55
N ARG A 137 -8.54 12.77 3.98
CA ARG A 137 -9.87 12.65 4.60
C ARG A 137 -9.79 11.95 5.94
N GLN A 138 -9.09 10.82 6.02
CA GLN A 138 -8.97 10.06 7.26
C GLN A 138 -8.22 10.83 8.35
N LEU A 139 -7.18 11.57 8.00
CA LEU A 139 -6.48 12.45 8.94
C LEU A 139 -7.39 13.54 9.50
N LEU A 140 -8.26 14.11 8.68
CA LEU A 140 -9.22 15.12 9.11
C LEU A 140 -10.31 14.52 10.02
N LEU A 141 -10.93 13.42 9.59
CA LEU A 141 -12.06 12.80 10.28
C LEU A 141 -11.67 12.18 11.63
N THR A 142 -10.44 11.68 11.77
CA THR A 142 -10.10 10.84 12.92
C THR A 142 -9.18 11.49 13.93
N SER A 143 -8.75 12.70 13.70
CA SER A 143 -7.84 13.41 14.60
C SER A 143 -6.57 12.63 14.99
N THR A 144 -6.13 11.68 14.16
CA THR A 144 -4.92 10.89 14.39
C THR A 144 -3.65 11.68 14.03
N THR A 145 -2.52 11.33 14.63
CA THR A 145 -1.24 11.90 14.19
C THR A 145 -0.87 11.39 12.80
N GLN A 146 -0.10 12.18 12.05
CA GLN A 146 0.24 11.79 10.68
C GLN A 146 0.93 10.42 10.61
N ALA A 147 1.93 10.16 11.43
CA ALA A 147 2.70 8.92 11.35
C ALA A 147 1.85 7.69 11.75
N LEU A 148 1.19 7.74 12.90
CA LEU A 148 0.37 6.62 13.39
C LEU A 148 -0.92 6.47 12.58
N GLY A 149 -1.57 7.58 12.22
CA GLY A 149 -2.81 7.57 11.44
C GLY A 149 -2.58 7.03 10.03
N HIS A 150 -1.51 7.42 9.37
CA HIS A 150 -1.18 6.96 8.04
C HIS A 150 -1.01 5.43 8.01
N THR A 151 -0.06 4.90 8.78
CA THR A 151 0.19 3.45 8.87
C THR A 151 -1.03 2.65 9.32
N TYR A 152 -1.85 3.21 10.23
CA TYR A 152 -3.09 2.58 10.65
C TYR A 152 -4.07 2.41 9.48
N TRP A 153 -4.28 3.46 8.67
CA TRP A 153 -5.24 3.44 7.58
C TRP A 153 -4.80 2.56 6.42
N GLU A 154 -3.51 2.54 6.11
CA GLU A 154 -2.92 1.60 5.14
C GLU A 154 -3.20 0.15 5.53
N HIS A 155 -2.84 -0.18 6.77
CA HIS A 155 -3.00 -1.54 7.26
C HIS A 155 -4.48 -1.93 7.37
N ARG A 156 -5.35 -0.97 7.67
CA ARG A 156 -6.79 -1.18 7.67
C ARG A 156 -7.31 -1.51 6.28
N MET A 157 -6.82 -0.85 5.23
CA MET A 157 -7.17 -1.18 3.84
C MET A 157 -6.65 -2.56 3.44
N ASP A 158 -5.43 -2.92 3.80
CA ASP A 158 -4.89 -4.26 3.57
C ASP A 158 -5.75 -5.37 4.21
N MET A 159 -6.34 -5.09 5.37
CA MET A 159 -7.28 -6.04 5.99
C MET A 159 -8.61 -6.16 5.25
N HIS A 160 -9.07 -5.11 4.56
CA HIS A 160 -10.28 -5.17 3.73
C HIS A 160 -10.11 -6.05 2.48
N VAL A 161 -8.94 -6.05 1.86
CA VAL A 161 -8.68 -6.90 0.68
C VAL A 161 -8.53 -8.38 1.03
N GLY A 162 -8.16 -8.70 2.29
CA GLY A 162 -8.14 -10.05 2.83
C GLY A 162 -6.80 -10.77 2.77
N GLU A 163 -6.74 -11.90 3.49
CA GLU A 163 -5.51 -12.69 3.67
C GLU A 163 -4.95 -13.27 2.36
N GLU A 164 -5.78 -13.49 1.37
CA GLU A 164 -5.35 -14.01 0.08
C GLU A 164 -4.38 -13.05 -0.62
N PHE A 165 -4.65 -11.75 -0.58
CA PHE A 165 -3.78 -10.74 -1.20
C PHE A 165 -2.54 -10.46 -0.37
N LEU A 166 -2.60 -10.59 0.96
CA LEU A 166 -1.41 -10.61 1.81
C LEU A 166 -0.49 -11.79 1.45
N SER A 167 -1.08 -12.97 1.23
CA SER A 167 -0.35 -14.16 0.81
C SER A 167 0.25 -14.00 -0.58
N LEU A 168 -0.49 -13.40 -1.52
CA LEU A 168 -0.02 -13.14 -2.87
C LEU A 168 1.10 -12.08 -2.87
N ALA A 169 0.97 -10.98 -2.12
CA ALA A 169 2.03 -9.98 -1.96
C ALA A 169 3.32 -10.61 -1.41
N ARG A 170 3.17 -11.51 -0.42
CA ARG A 170 4.30 -12.27 0.09
C ARG A 170 4.93 -13.15 -0.99
N HIS A 171 4.13 -13.91 -1.74
CA HIS A 171 4.62 -14.75 -2.84
C HIS A 171 5.38 -13.92 -3.88
N VAL A 172 4.80 -12.82 -4.34
CA VAL A 172 5.41 -11.90 -5.32
C VAL A 172 6.75 -11.38 -4.83
N VAL A 173 6.84 -10.91 -3.57
CA VAL A 173 8.05 -10.26 -3.05
C VAL A 173 9.11 -11.27 -2.59
N MET A 174 8.70 -12.45 -2.07
CA MET A 174 9.61 -13.36 -1.39
C MET A 174 10.04 -14.55 -2.23
N ASP A 175 9.13 -15.11 -3.01
CA ASP A 175 9.30 -16.43 -3.62
C ASP A 175 9.62 -16.35 -5.11
N HIS A 176 9.30 -15.21 -5.76
CA HIS A 176 9.64 -14.98 -7.16
C HIS A 176 11.02 -14.30 -7.31
N ALA A 177 11.75 -14.67 -8.36
CA ALA A 177 13.07 -14.10 -8.65
C ALA A 177 12.95 -12.78 -9.43
N HIS A 178 13.40 -11.69 -8.82
CA HIS A 178 13.36 -10.34 -9.40
C HIS A 178 14.76 -9.71 -9.57
N GLY A 179 15.79 -10.53 -9.82
CA GLY A 179 17.18 -10.06 -9.88
C GLY A 179 17.38 -8.91 -10.86
N GLU A 180 16.91 -9.06 -12.11
CA GLU A 180 17.00 -8.01 -13.15
C GLU A 180 16.27 -6.72 -12.75
N ALA A 181 15.08 -6.85 -12.15
CA ALA A 181 14.33 -5.69 -11.68
C ALA A 181 15.01 -4.98 -10.50
N ASP A 182 15.63 -5.75 -9.60
CA ASP A 182 16.39 -5.19 -8.49
C ASP A 182 17.63 -4.43 -8.96
N GLU A 183 18.30 -4.91 -10.01
CA GLU A 183 19.42 -4.22 -10.65
C GLU A 183 18.95 -2.90 -11.28
N LEU A 184 17.86 -2.93 -12.06
CA LEU A 184 17.25 -1.74 -12.62
C LEU A 184 16.89 -0.70 -11.54
N PHE A 185 16.32 -1.13 -10.43
CA PHE A 185 15.96 -0.23 -9.33
C PHE A 185 17.20 0.32 -8.60
N ASP A 186 18.28 -0.47 -8.44
CA ASP A 186 19.54 0.01 -7.83
C ASP A 186 20.24 1.05 -8.71
N GLU A 187 20.03 0.98 -10.04
CA GLU A 187 20.55 1.95 -11.01
C GLU A 187 19.76 3.26 -11.04
N VAL A 188 18.42 3.17 -11.11
CA VAL A 188 17.54 4.33 -11.31
C VAL A 188 17.19 5.04 -10.01
N LEU A 189 16.88 4.27 -8.94
CA LEU A 189 16.44 4.86 -7.68
C LEU A 189 17.60 5.49 -6.93
N SER A 190 17.41 6.72 -6.51
CA SER A 190 18.41 7.42 -5.68
C SER A 190 18.59 6.69 -4.35
N ARG A 191 19.87 6.61 -3.93
CA ARG A 191 20.19 6.07 -2.61
C ARG A 191 19.55 6.95 -1.53
N THR A 192 18.87 6.29 -0.62
CA THR A 192 18.41 6.91 0.63
C THR A 192 19.53 6.84 1.69
N VAL A 193 19.20 6.82 2.97
CA VAL A 193 20.16 6.47 4.03
C VAL A 193 20.71 5.05 3.83
N PHE A 194 19.95 4.18 3.16
CA PHE A 194 20.28 2.79 2.90
C PHE A 194 20.47 2.54 1.40
N SER A 195 21.27 1.51 1.05
CA SER A 195 21.31 0.98 -0.31
C SER A 195 19.98 0.30 -0.66
N PHE A 196 19.64 0.21 -1.95
CA PHE A 196 18.44 -0.49 -2.41
C PHE A 196 18.38 -1.94 -1.86
N ARG A 197 19.49 -2.65 -1.87
CA ARG A 197 19.61 -4.01 -1.32
C ARG A 197 19.24 -4.08 0.18
N THR A 198 19.62 -3.07 0.97
CA THR A 198 19.27 -2.99 2.39
C THR A 198 17.79 -2.65 2.55
N ASN A 199 17.27 -1.67 1.80
CA ASN A 199 15.86 -1.33 1.77
C ASN A 199 15.00 -2.56 1.44
N ARG A 200 15.37 -3.32 0.41
CA ARG A 200 14.69 -4.56 0.05
C ARG A 200 14.68 -5.61 1.17
N ARG A 201 15.78 -5.76 1.91
CA ARG A 201 15.82 -6.69 3.06
C ARG A 201 14.87 -6.24 4.16
N ILE A 202 14.81 -4.94 4.45
CA ILE A 202 13.88 -4.37 5.43
C ILE A 202 12.44 -4.62 4.98
N PHE A 203 12.11 -4.31 3.72
CA PHE A 203 10.79 -4.50 3.14
C PHE A 203 10.33 -5.97 3.21
N ARG A 204 11.21 -6.92 2.82
CA ARG A 204 10.94 -8.36 2.95
C ARG A 204 10.69 -8.77 4.41
N GLY A 205 11.41 -8.16 5.35
CA GLY A 205 11.21 -8.37 6.79
C GLY A 205 9.83 -7.89 7.25
N MET A 206 9.37 -6.73 6.76
CA MET A 206 8.04 -6.18 7.06
C MET A 206 6.92 -7.08 6.50
N ILE A 207 6.99 -7.47 5.22
CA ILE A 207 6.02 -8.39 4.60
C ILE A 207 5.92 -9.71 5.39
N ARG A 208 7.08 -10.24 5.82
CA ARG A 208 7.11 -11.46 6.64
C ARG A 208 6.46 -11.25 8.01
N PHE A 209 6.68 -10.11 8.63
CA PHE A 209 6.10 -9.74 9.92
C PHE A 209 4.59 -9.51 9.83
N GLN A 210 4.13 -8.77 8.82
CA GLN A 210 2.70 -8.52 8.59
C GLN A 210 1.91 -9.82 8.35
N GLY A 211 2.50 -10.80 7.66
CA GLY A 211 1.92 -12.13 7.46
C GLY A 211 1.96 -13.05 8.68
N HIS A 212 2.47 -12.59 9.83
CA HIS A 212 2.56 -13.45 11.02
C HIS A 212 1.24 -13.46 11.79
N GLU A 213 0.67 -14.66 12.07
CA GLU A 213 -0.63 -14.85 12.74
C GLU A 213 -0.82 -14.05 14.05
N ARG A 214 0.25 -13.89 14.83
CA ARG A 214 0.18 -13.10 16.08
C ARG A 214 -0.04 -11.63 15.81
N TRP A 215 0.62 -11.09 14.77
CA TRP A 215 0.44 -9.71 14.36
C TRP A 215 -0.98 -9.49 13.85
N GLN A 216 -1.45 -10.37 12.97
CA GLN A 216 -2.82 -10.32 12.44
C GLN A 216 -3.87 -10.33 13.56
N ARG A 217 -3.72 -11.20 14.57
CA ARG A 217 -4.63 -11.23 15.73
C ARG A 217 -4.60 -9.94 16.55
N VAL A 218 -3.41 -9.41 16.85
CA VAL A 218 -3.30 -8.14 17.60
C VAL A 218 -3.94 -7.01 16.82
N PHE A 219 -3.68 -6.91 15.52
CA PHE A 219 -4.23 -5.84 14.70
C PHE A 219 -5.74 -5.97 14.51
N SER A 220 -6.26 -7.19 14.32
CA SER A 220 -7.71 -7.45 14.29
C SER A 220 -8.40 -7.00 15.58
N GLN A 221 -7.76 -7.19 16.76
CA GLN A 221 -8.27 -6.66 18.02
C GLN A 221 -8.26 -5.13 18.06
N VAL A 222 -7.23 -4.48 17.52
CA VAL A 222 -7.17 -3.02 17.40
C VAL A 222 -8.29 -2.52 16.52
N LEU A 223 -8.56 -3.17 15.39
CA LEU A 223 -9.66 -2.81 14.48
C LEU A 223 -11.03 -3.00 15.14
N ALA A 224 -11.25 -4.14 15.81
CA ALA A 224 -12.53 -4.43 16.48
C ALA A 224 -12.87 -3.43 17.61
N ASN A 225 -11.83 -2.83 18.22
CA ASN A 225 -12.00 -1.81 19.26
C ASN A 225 -11.84 -0.38 18.73
N SER A 226 -11.68 -0.20 17.42
CA SER A 226 -11.59 1.13 16.82
C SER A 226 -12.94 1.82 16.81
N ARG A 227 -12.98 3.07 17.26
CA ARG A 227 -14.15 3.94 17.16
C ARG A 227 -14.39 4.49 15.75
N PHE A 228 -13.43 4.31 14.87
CA PHE A 228 -13.53 4.80 13.50
C PHE A 228 -14.06 3.71 12.61
N ASP A 229 -15.10 4.01 11.87
CA ASP A 229 -15.67 3.09 10.89
C ASP A 229 -15.11 3.36 9.49
N LEU A 230 -15.03 2.30 8.70
CA LEU A 230 -14.70 2.36 7.28
C LEU A 230 -15.62 1.37 6.56
N PRO A 231 -16.83 1.82 6.17
CA PRO A 231 -17.82 0.96 5.51
C PRO A 231 -17.29 0.38 4.19
N ASN A 232 -17.64 -0.86 3.89
CA ASN A 232 -17.25 -1.52 2.64
C ASN A 232 -17.64 -0.70 1.41
N THR A 233 -18.80 -0.06 1.42
CA THR A 233 -19.23 0.82 0.33
C THR A 233 -18.30 1.99 0.07
N LEU A 234 -17.68 2.52 1.12
CA LEU A 234 -16.68 3.59 0.99
C LEU A 234 -15.34 3.04 0.49
N VAL A 235 -14.95 1.86 0.96
CA VAL A 235 -13.76 1.14 0.45
C VAL A 235 -13.91 0.87 -1.04
N ASP A 236 -15.06 0.34 -1.47
CA ASP A 236 -15.35 0.04 -2.88
C ASP A 236 -15.26 1.31 -3.76
N ARG A 237 -15.71 2.45 -3.25
CA ARG A 237 -15.57 3.74 -3.96
C ARG A 237 -14.12 4.16 -4.10
N TYR A 238 -13.30 4.05 -3.05
CA TYR A 238 -11.87 4.37 -3.13
C TYR A 238 -11.15 3.43 -4.09
N PHE A 239 -11.44 2.14 -4.04
CA PHE A 239 -10.81 1.17 -4.93
C PHE A 239 -11.23 1.36 -6.39
N SER A 240 -12.52 1.64 -6.64
CA SER A 240 -12.99 1.93 -8.00
C SER A 240 -12.29 3.16 -8.58
N LEU A 241 -12.17 4.24 -7.80
CA LEU A 241 -11.46 5.45 -8.23
C LEU A 241 -9.97 5.20 -8.45
N THR A 242 -9.34 4.46 -7.56
CA THR A 242 -7.94 4.07 -7.67
C THR A 242 -7.68 3.23 -8.92
N PHE A 243 -8.54 2.25 -9.16
CA PHE A 243 -8.47 1.38 -10.33
C PHE A 243 -8.61 2.17 -11.64
N GLU A 244 -9.55 3.12 -11.69
CA GLU A 244 -9.72 4.00 -12.84
C GLU A 244 -8.48 4.85 -13.12
N HIS A 245 -7.81 5.36 -12.07
CA HIS A 245 -6.56 6.08 -12.21
C HIS A 245 -5.44 5.19 -12.76
N MET A 246 -5.33 3.94 -12.29
CA MET A 246 -4.36 2.98 -12.80
C MET A 246 -4.59 2.67 -14.30
N VAL A 247 -5.82 2.32 -14.67
CA VAL A 247 -6.19 2.04 -16.06
C VAL A 247 -5.98 3.27 -16.93
N GLY A 248 -6.47 4.43 -16.48
CA GLY A 248 -6.34 5.71 -17.18
C GLY A 248 -4.88 6.06 -17.45
N TYR A 249 -4.00 5.91 -16.43
CA TYR A 249 -2.58 6.20 -16.64
C TYR A 249 -1.89 5.22 -17.58
N LEU A 250 -2.20 3.93 -17.51
CA LEU A 250 -1.63 2.96 -18.47
C LEU A 250 -2.13 3.19 -19.90
N ARG A 251 -3.33 3.74 -20.08
CA ARG A 251 -3.93 4.03 -21.39
C ARG A 251 -3.46 5.36 -21.95
N ASP A 252 -3.57 6.44 -21.17
CA ASP A 252 -3.49 7.83 -21.65
C ASP A 252 -2.19 8.53 -21.19
N ARG A 253 -1.39 7.91 -20.30
CA ARG A 253 -0.10 8.43 -19.80
C ARG A 253 -0.24 9.83 -19.19
N ALA A 254 0.54 10.79 -19.72
CA ALA A 254 0.55 12.18 -19.25
C ALA A 254 -0.78 12.91 -19.45
N ASP A 255 -1.66 12.42 -20.34
CA ASP A 255 -2.98 13.00 -20.59
C ASP A 255 -4.06 12.46 -19.63
N SER A 256 -3.70 11.50 -18.77
CA SER A 256 -4.63 10.92 -17.79
C SER A 256 -4.89 11.87 -16.60
N PRO A 257 -6.08 11.83 -15.98
CA PRO A 257 -6.35 12.58 -14.75
C PRO A 257 -5.35 12.27 -13.60
N ALA A 258 -4.86 11.04 -13.55
CA ALA A 258 -3.86 10.64 -12.54
C ALA A 258 -2.55 11.43 -12.67
N ALA A 259 -2.11 11.72 -13.91
CA ALA A 259 -0.87 12.46 -14.16
C ALA A 259 -0.89 13.91 -13.64
N ALA A 260 -2.07 14.49 -13.48
CA ALA A 260 -2.23 15.84 -12.93
C ALA A 260 -2.08 15.90 -11.39
N LEU A 261 -2.03 14.73 -10.72
CA LEU A 261 -1.91 14.63 -9.27
C LEU A 261 -0.49 14.19 -8.88
N ASP A 262 -0.03 14.74 -7.76
CA ASP A 262 1.22 14.31 -7.14
C ASP A 262 1.02 12.97 -6.39
N PRO A 263 1.72 11.88 -6.77
CA PRO A 263 1.59 10.60 -6.07
C PRO A 263 2.05 10.65 -4.60
N ILE A 264 2.84 11.66 -4.20
CA ILE A 264 3.24 11.88 -2.80
C ILE A 264 2.12 12.55 -2.01
N GLY A 265 1.28 13.35 -2.68
CA GLY A 265 0.17 14.08 -2.07
C GLY A 265 0.61 15.18 -1.10
N GLU A 266 1.80 15.75 -1.26
CA GLU A 266 2.40 16.69 -0.31
C GLU A 266 1.47 17.87 -0.01
N VAL A 267 0.85 18.46 -1.04
CA VAL A 267 -0.06 19.59 -0.91
C VAL A 267 -1.30 19.21 -0.10
N ASN A 268 -1.96 18.10 -0.45
CA ASN A 268 -3.21 17.68 0.17
C ASN A 268 -3.01 17.13 1.59
N LEU A 269 -1.94 16.40 1.84
CA LEU A 269 -1.55 15.99 3.20
C LEU A 269 -1.21 17.22 4.07
N GLY A 270 -0.52 18.20 3.51
CA GLY A 270 -0.23 19.48 4.18
C GLY A 270 -1.50 20.29 4.48
N LEU A 271 -2.45 20.31 3.53
CA LEU A 271 -3.75 20.97 3.68
C LEU A 271 -4.58 20.26 4.77
N ALA A 272 -4.68 18.94 4.76
CA ALA A 272 -5.40 18.19 5.77
C ALA A 272 -4.92 18.49 7.20
N LYS A 273 -3.60 18.62 7.40
CA LYS A 273 -3.01 19.02 8.68
C LYS A 273 -3.41 20.43 9.12
N LYS A 274 -3.47 21.38 8.17
CA LYS A 274 -3.86 22.78 8.45
C LYS A 274 -5.33 22.86 8.81
N VAL A 275 -6.20 22.27 7.98
CA VAL A 275 -7.66 22.23 8.17
C VAL A 275 -7.99 21.58 9.51
N ARG A 276 -7.37 20.45 9.81
CA ARG A 276 -7.55 19.76 11.10
C ARG A 276 -7.16 20.61 12.30
N ARG A 277 -6.03 21.33 12.24
CA ARG A 277 -5.62 22.23 13.33
C ARG A 277 -6.65 23.34 13.57
N LEU A 278 -7.22 23.89 12.50
CA LEU A 278 -8.30 24.88 12.59
C LEU A 278 -9.55 24.25 13.23
N ALA A 279 -9.98 23.09 12.75
CA ALA A 279 -11.13 22.38 13.30
C ALA A 279 -10.97 22.09 14.81
N MET A 280 -9.77 21.75 15.27
CA MET A 280 -9.48 21.54 16.70
C MET A 280 -9.49 22.86 17.50
N SER A 281 -9.04 23.97 16.94
CA SER A 281 -9.05 25.28 17.62
C SER A 281 -10.48 25.83 17.78
N ASP A 282 -11.37 25.52 16.84
CA ASP A 282 -12.75 26.02 16.80
C ASP A 282 -13.76 25.05 17.43
N GLN A 283 -13.28 24.04 18.17
CA GLN A 283 -14.09 22.96 18.77
C GLN A 283 -14.91 22.15 17.75
N ALA A 284 -14.68 22.33 16.45
CA ALA A 284 -15.34 21.57 15.40
C ALA A 284 -14.97 20.06 15.45
N ALA A 285 -13.85 19.72 16.11
CA ALA A 285 -13.43 18.35 16.32
C ALA A 285 -14.41 17.53 17.20
N ASP A 286 -15.26 18.19 17.99
CA ASP A 286 -16.31 17.58 18.79
C ASP A 286 -17.60 17.32 17.98
N HIS A 287 -17.65 17.75 16.72
CA HIS A 287 -18.78 17.67 15.81
C HIS A 287 -18.41 16.84 14.56
N PRO A 288 -18.62 15.52 14.55
CA PRO A 288 -18.27 14.65 13.42
C PRO A 288 -18.88 15.10 12.08
N GLU A 289 -20.11 15.61 12.09
CA GLU A 289 -20.81 16.10 10.92
C GLU A 289 -20.09 17.29 10.27
N VAL A 290 -19.50 18.19 11.07
CA VAL A 290 -18.70 19.33 10.56
C VAL A 290 -17.41 18.84 9.95
N LEU A 291 -16.77 17.83 10.54
CA LEU A 291 -15.57 17.23 9.98
C LEU A 291 -15.84 16.52 8.64
N GLU A 292 -16.99 15.86 8.50
CA GLU A 292 -17.43 15.25 7.24
C GLU A 292 -17.67 16.30 6.15
N GLU A 293 -18.40 17.37 6.46
CA GLU A 293 -18.59 18.49 5.53
C GLU A 293 -17.27 19.11 5.08
N MET A 294 -16.33 19.32 6.01
CA MET A 294 -14.99 19.81 5.69
C MET A 294 -14.22 18.83 4.81
N ALA A 295 -14.32 17.52 5.10
CA ALA A 295 -13.67 16.49 4.31
C ALA A 295 -14.23 16.44 2.88
N ASP A 296 -15.54 16.59 2.71
CA ASP A 296 -16.19 16.66 1.40
C ASP A 296 -15.82 17.93 0.62
N ALA A 297 -15.67 19.06 1.31
CA ALA A 297 -15.29 20.32 0.68
C ALA A 297 -13.82 20.36 0.22
N PHE A 298 -12.90 19.82 1.03
CA PHE A 298 -11.46 19.90 0.73
C PHE A 298 -10.92 18.70 -0.04
N PHE A 299 -11.52 17.52 0.14
CA PHE A 299 -11.08 16.25 -0.47
C PHE A 299 -12.29 15.48 -1.01
N PRO A 300 -12.99 16.03 -2.03
CA PRO A 300 -14.21 15.43 -2.53
C PRO A 300 -13.96 14.03 -3.11
N ILE A 301 -14.89 13.12 -2.82
CA ILE A 301 -14.96 11.84 -3.52
C ILE A 301 -15.96 12.02 -4.65
N PRO A 302 -15.62 11.73 -5.89
CA PRO A 302 -16.56 11.81 -7.01
C PRO A 302 -17.86 11.05 -6.73
N SER A 303 -19.01 11.68 -7.06
CA SER A 303 -20.34 11.13 -6.77
C SER A 303 -20.73 9.96 -7.66
N ASP A 304 -20.17 9.90 -8.87
CA ASP A 304 -20.50 8.85 -9.82
C ASP A 304 -19.91 7.52 -9.37
N PRO A 305 -20.73 6.49 -9.19
CA PRO A 305 -20.23 5.19 -8.79
C PRO A 305 -19.40 4.61 -9.95
N LEU A 306 -18.11 4.53 -9.73
CA LEU A 306 -17.21 3.77 -10.58
C LEU A 306 -17.51 2.29 -10.34
N ILE A 307 -18.20 1.68 -11.29
CA ILE A 307 -18.81 0.34 -11.15
C ILE A 307 -17.77 -0.80 -11.25
N TYR A 308 -16.47 -0.48 -11.34
CA TYR A 308 -15.46 -1.48 -11.67
C TYR A 308 -15.14 -2.45 -10.53
N TRP A 309 -15.00 -1.97 -9.29
CA TRP A 309 -14.48 -2.81 -8.23
C TRP A 309 -15.41 -3.98 -7.82
N PRO A 310 -16.72 -3.80 -7.61
CA PRO A 310 -17.61 -4.92 -7.28
C PRO A 310 -17.69 -5.96 -8.39
N GLN A 311 -17.57 -5.55 -9.65
CA GLN A 311 -17.54 -6.47 -10.80
C GLN A 311 -16.25 -7.25 -10.90
N LEU A 312 -15.12 -6.66 -10.50
CA LEU A 312 -13.79 -7.27 -10.56
C LEU A 312 -13.57 -8.28 -9.44
N THR A 313 -14.24 -8.12 -8.31
CA THR A 313 -14.19 -9.04 -7.17
C THR A 313 -15.23 -10.16 -7.28
N ASP A 314 -16.15 -10.11 -8.26
CA ASP A 314 -17.11 -11.20 -8.52
C ASP A 314 -16.35 -12.43 -9.07
N PRO A 315 -16.47 -13.61 -8.41
CA PRO A 315 -15.83 -14.84 -8.88
C PRO A 315 -16.19 -15.27 -10.31
N GLN A 316 -17.29 -14.74 -10.88
CA GLN A 316 -17.68 -15.01 -12.26
C GLN A 316 -16.78 -14.29 -13.29
N PHE A 317 -16.11 -13.20 -12.90
CA PHE A 317 -15.20 -12.45 -13.76
C PHE A 317 -13.72 -12.84 -13.59
N THR A 318 -13.33 -13.46 -12.49
CA THR A 318 -11.94 -13.89 -12.21
C THR A 318 -11.52 -15.17 -12.95
N GLY A 319 -12.30 -15.63 -13.90
CA GLY A 319 -12.01 -16.81 -14.70
C GLY A 319 -10.97 -16.58 -15.78
N GLY A 320 -9.66 -16.57 -15.44
CA GLY A 320 -8.75 -16.79 -16.54
C GLY A 320 -7.26 -16.49 -16.43
N VAL A 321 -6.71 -15.96 -15.38
CA VAL A 321 -5.25 -15.63 -15.35
C VAL A 321 -4.46 -16.41 -14.31
N THR A 322 -5.04 -17.38 -13.64
CA THR A 322 -4.38 -18.18 -12.59
C THR A 322 -3.66 -19.44 -13.08
N SER A 323 -3.09 -19.46 -14.27
CA SER A 323 -2.26 -20.58 -14.73
C SER A 323 -0.84 -20.59 -14.11
N GLY A 324 -0.75 -20.44 -12.81
CA GLY A 324 0.51 -20.48 -12.05
C GLY A 324 0.34 -20.34 -10.55
N ILE A 325 -0.86 -20.02 -10.07
CA ILE A 325 -1.16 -19.92 -8.64
C ILE A 325 -1.96 -21.16 -8.22
N PRO A 326 -1.58 -21.84 -7.12
CA PRO A 326 -2.31 -23.05 -6.68
C PRO A 326 -3.78 -22.72 -6.39
N ALA A 327 -4.68 -23.53 -6.96
CA ALA A 327 -6.13 -23.36 -6.87
C ALA A 327 -6.63 -23.07 -5.45
N ARG A 328 -7.52 -22.09 -5.35
CA ARG A 328 -8.25 -21.67 -4.14
C ARG A 328 -8.78 -22.91 -3.37
N LYS A 329 -8.34 -23.09 -2.14
CA LYS A 329 -9.10 -23.87 -1.14
C LYS A 329 -10.05 -22.89 -0.45
N THR A 330 -11.32 -22.96 -0.78
CA THR A 330 -12.38 -22.27 -0.06
C THR A 330 -12.41 -22.75 1.38
N VAL A 331 -12.04 -21.88 2.31
CA VAL A 331 -12.27 -22.11 3.75
C VAL A 331 -13.71 -21.66 4.04
N PRO A 332 -14.59 -22.54 4.59
CA PRO A 332 -15.93 -22.12 4.95
C PRO A 332 -15.89 -21.12 6.09
N ALA A 333 -16.75 -20.10 5.99
CA ALA A 333 -16.91 -19.09 7.04
C ALA A 333 -17.24 -19.73 8.40
N PRO A 334 -16.67 -19.25 9.51
CA PRO A 334 -17.03 -19.75 10.84
C PRO A 334 -18.49 -19.44 11.13
N THR A 335 -19.29 -20.47 11.36
CA THR A 335 -20.63 -20.36 11.92
C THR A 335 -20.52 -19.89 13.35
N ILE A 336 -20.99 -18.67 13.61
CA ILE A 336 -21.17 -18.16 14.97
C ILE A 336 -22.45 -18.81 15.51
N SER A 337 -22.28 -19.67 16.50
CA SER A 337 -23.36 -20.18 17.37
C SER A 337 -23.36 -19.39 18.68
#